data_9e199c3ed1fb93b0ed1d68f5da3918a1
#
_entry.id   9e199c3ed1fb93b0ed1d68f5da3918a1
#
_cell.length_a   1.000
_cell.length_b   1.000
_cell.length_c   1.000
_cell.angle_alpha   90.00
_cell.angle_beta   90.00
_cell.angle_gamma   90.00
#
_symmetry.space_group_name_H-M   'P 1'
#
loop_
_entity.id
_entity.type
_entity.pdbx_description
1 polymer ?
#
loop_
_entity_poly.entity_id
_entity_poly.type
_entity_poly.pdbx_seq_one_letter_code
_entity_poly.pdbx_strand_id
1 'polypeptide(L)'
;MGTRIRSGIFGLAGLTAALLAASAAHAAGEATEAHAVPFVAVAKTAVPDRDWPRKVCELASASCGVPGQPGDADNAPSLYRARNDASGIYYAILPGPQLLKVSFASTAGWKVVQQWNFSDYQPADRVDGDGEPPPLRIYPALYPLGGERFAVAVLAGWSESYSGGGGSWENADFVELRPNGGHARTPRVAKLPFSCDKQIRACFTEHDYQHSPHCSEDFDGSLRLRFVPGASAGHLDWIATWKENHWPGQEPRSKTGHTSVSVTLPAGRDPVAAGNALRDKIPFCEPVN
;
A
#
# COMPACT_ATOMS: atom_id res chain seq x y z
N MET A 1 54.39 91.08 -2.76
CA MET A 1 53.06 91.19 -2.19
C MET A 1 52.57 89.81 -1.88
N GLY A 2 52.56 89.54 -0.59
CA GLY A 2 52.37 88.15 -0.11
C GLY A 2 50.94 87.79 0.11
N THR A 3 50.65 86.53 -0.03
CA THR A 3 49.44 85.91 0.52
C THR A 3 49.73 84.56 1.12
N ARG A 4 49.37 84.38 2.38
CA ARG A 4 49.66 83.24 3.27
C ARG A 4 48.75 82.09 2.89
N ILE A 5 49.35 80.89 2.88
CA ILE A 5 48.71 79.59 2.79
C ILE A 5 48.35 79.12 4.20
N ARG A 6 47.12 78.80 4.48
CA ARG A 6 46.65 78.06 5.68
C ARG A 6 46.37 76.64 5.30
N SER A 7 47.11 75.76 5.99
CA SER A 7 46.97 74.31 6.00
C SER A 7 45.71 73.94 6.79
N GLY A 8 44.79 73.19 6.15
CA GLY A 8 43.69 72.54 6.80
C GLY A 8 43.91 71.02 6.82
N ILE A 9 43.95 70.46 8.01
CA ILE A 9 44.08 69.02 8.27
C ILE A 9 42.67 68.46 8.15
N PHE A 10 42.46 67.53 7.20
CA PHE A 10 41.22 66.70 7.13
C PHE A 10 41.57 65.30 7.71
N GLY A 11 40.87 65.00 8.81
CA GLY A 11 40.92 63.68 9.41
C GLY A 11 40.15 62.65 8.56
N LEU A 12 40.80 61.51 8.27
CA LEU A 12 40.16 60.33 7.70
C LEU A 12 39.36 59.63 8.81
N ALA A 13 38.03 59.66 8.70
CA ALA A 13 37.17 58.79 9.46
C ALA A 13 37.02 57.48 8.68
N GLY A 14 37.66 56.44 9.23
CA GLY A 14 37.51 55.08 8.69
C GLY A 14 36.12 54.49 9.01
N LEU A 15 35.30 54.26 7.97
CA LEU A 15 34.09 53.47 8.06
C LEU A 15 34.48 51.98 7.91
N THR A 16 34.50 51.29 9.03
CA THR A 16 34.54 49.82 9.05
C THR A 16 33.11 49.28 8.78
N ALA A 17 32.84 48.83 7.56
CA ALA A 17 31.63 48.07 7.23
C ALA A 17 31.73 46.70 7.78
N ALA A 18 31.04 46.41 8.87
CA ALA A 18 30.88 45.06 9.40
C ALA A 18 29.86 44.31 8.48
N LEU A 19 30.37 43.38 7.66
CA LEU A 19 29.53 42.41 6.95
C LEU A 19 28.97 41.42 7.98
N LEU A 20 27.71 41.60 8.36
CA LEU A 20 26.91 40.59 9.04
C LEU A 20 26.52 39.50 7.99
N ALA A 21 27.32 38.43 7.97
CA ALA A 21 26.96 37.21 7.30
C ALA A 21 25.81 36.58 8.10
N ALA A 22 24.56 36.81 7.66
CA ALA A 22 23.40 36.07 8.15
C ALA A 22 23.52 34.64 7.65
N SER A 23 24.02 33.75 8.50
CA SER A 23 23.93 32.33 8.31
C SER A 23 22.47 31.93 8.38
N ALA A 24 21.79 31.77 7.21
CA ALA A 24 20.51 31.12 7.13
C ALA A 24 20.74 29.65 7.52
N ALA A 25 20.60 29.36 8.80
CA ALA A 25 20.43 28.00 9.28
C ALA A 25 19.12 27.49 8.64
N HIS A 26 19.22 26.76 7.55
CA HIS A 26 18.12 25.95 7.06
C HIS A 26 17.84 24.97 8.20
N ALA A 27 16.75 25.21 8.91
CA ALA A 27 16.13 24.20 9.74
C ALA A 27 15.81 23.05 8.78
N ALA A 28 16.63 22.01 8.78
CA ALA A 28 16.28 20.72 8.24
C ALA A 28 15.06 20.27 9.07
N GLY A 29 13.85 20.59 8.57
CA GLY A 29 12.65 20.06 9.14
C GLY A 29 12.84 18.55 9.17
N GLU A 30 12.70 17.94 10.34
CA GLU A 30 12.63 16.49 10.48
C GLU A 30 11.67 16.01 9.41
N ALA A 31 12.20 15.24 8.46
CA ALA A 31 11.38 14.66 7.40
C ALA A 31 10.38 13.73 8.10
N THR A 32 9.16 14.20 8.26
CA THR A 32 8.07 13.44 8.88
C THR A 32 7.97 12.13 8.11
N GLU A 33 8.14 11.03 8.82
CA GLU A 33 8.05 9.68 8.24
C GLU A 33 6.68 9.56 7.56
N ALA A 34 6.68 9.31 6.26
CA ALA A 34 5.47 9.13 5.52
C ALA A 34 4.88 7.74 5.84
N HIS A 35 3.56 7.67 6.00
CA HIS A 35 2.87 6.43 6.33
C HIS A 35 1.85 6.09 5.25
N ALA A 36 1.59 4.79 5.06
CA ALA A 36 0.42 4.37 4.32
C ALA A 36 -0.85 4.89 5.00
N VAL A 37 -1.84 5.25 4.21
CA VAL A 37 -3.16 5.67 4.70
C VAL A 37 -4.10 4.47 4.62
N PRO A 38 -4.23 3.67 5.69
CA PRO A 38 -5.14 2.53 5.67
C PRO A 38 -6.59 3.02 5.69
N PHE A 39 -7.42 2.30 4.97
CA PHE A 39 -8.85 2.50 4.98
C PHE A 39 -9.49 1.65 6.07
N VAL A 40 -10.46 2.21 6.76
CA VAL A 40 -11.26 1.51 7.76
C VAL A 40 -12.65 1.30 7.17
N ALA A 41 -13.11 0.05 7.16
CA ALA A 41 -14.44 -0.29 6.68
C ALA A 41 -15.52 0.46 7.46
N VAL A 42 -16.48 1.04 6.75
CA VAL A 42 -17.60 1.74 7.39
C VAL A 42 -18.61 0.70 7.86
N ALA A 43 -18.86 0.66 9.16
CA ALA A 43 -19.87 -0.24 9.72
C ALA A 43 -21.26 0.03 9.09
N LYS A 44 -22.04 -1.01 8.82
CA LYS A 44 -23.38 -0.90 8.18
C LYS A 44 -24.30 0.09 8.89
N THR A 45 -24.17 0.23 10.21
CA THR A 45 -24.96 1.16 11.04
C THR A 45 -24.46 2.61 10.98
N ALA A 46 -23.23 2.83 10.52
CA ALA A 46 -22.58 4.15 10.42
C ALA A 46 -22.61 4.72 8.99
N VAL A 47 -23.17 3.98 8.04
CA VAL A 47 -23.34 4.46 6.67
C VAL A 47 -24.45 5.51 6.63
N PRO A 48 -24.21 6.70 6.07
CA PRO A 48 -25.20 7.79 6.09
C PRO A 48 -26.43 7.52 5.21
N ASP A 49 -26.32 6.61 4.25
CA ASP A 49 -27.38 6.23 3.32
C ASP A 49 -27.31 4.73 3.02
N ARG A 50 -28.35 4.00 3.38
CA ARG A 50 -28.38 2.54 3.20
C ARG A 50 -28.37 2.10 1.73
N ASP A 51 -28.86 2.94 0.82
CA ASP A 51 -28.87 2.67 -0.64
C ASP A 51 -27.56 3.04 -1.32
N TRP A 52 -26.53 3.40 -0.54
CA TRP A 52 -25.23 3.80 -1.08
C TRP A 52 -24.64 2.84 -2.12
N PRO A 53 -24.75 1.50 -1.95
CA PRO A 53 -24.13 0.58 -2.91
C PRO A 53 -24.68 0.80 -4.32
N ARG A 54 -26.00 0.81 -4.45
CA ARG A 54 -26.68 1.04 -5.74
C ARG A 54 -26.33 2.43 -6.31
N LYS A 55 -26.44 3.48 -5.49
CA LYS A 55 -26.19 4.86 -5.91
C LYS A 55 -24.75 5.09 -6.37
N VAL A 56 -23.78 4.57 -5.63
CA VAL A 56 -22.36 4.73 -5.99
C VAL A 56 -22.02 3.92 -7.23
N CYS A 57 -22.59 2.71 -7.41
CA CYS A 57 -22.39 1.92 -8.62
C CYS A 57 -23.02 2.60 -9.86
N GLU A 58 -24.22 3.16 -9.73
CA GLU A 58 -24.85 3.95 -10.80
C GLU A 58 -24.00 5.17 -11.20
N LEU A 59 -23.49 5.93 -10.21
CA LEU A 59 -22.61 7.08 -10.45
C LEU A 59 -21.29 6.70 -11.13
N ALA A 60 -20.77 5.50 -10.85
CA ALA A 60 -19.55 4.96 -11.44
C ALA A 60 -19.80 4.27 -12.79
N SER A 61 -21.04 4.12 -13.22
CA SER A 61 -21.42 3.27 -14.36
C SER A 61 -20.87 1.84 -14.24
N ALA A 62 -20.85 1.31 -13.02
CA ALA A 62 -20.32 -0.01 -12.70
C ALA A 62 -21.44 -1.01 -12.51
N SER A 63 -21.23 -2.25 -12.97
CA SER A 63 -22.08 -3.39 -12.65
C SER A 63 -21.64 -3.94 -11.29
N CYS A 64 -22.47 -3.78 -10.28
CA CYS A 64 -22.22 -4.28 -8.94
C CYS A 64 -23.25 -5.33 -8.54
N GLY A 65 -22.80 -6.36 -7.83
CA GLY A 65 -23.67 -7.31 -7.17
C GLY A 65 -24.47 -6.68 -6.03
N VAL A 66 -25.56 -7.31 -5.67
CA VAL A 66 -26.41 -6.86 -4.55
C VAL A 66 -25.85 -7.41 -3.23
N PRO A 67 -25.48 -6.56 -2.28
CA PRO A 67 -24.95 -7.04 -1.00
C PRO A 67 -25.94 -7.98 -0.29
N GLY A 68 -25.48 -9.20 0.00
CA GLY A 68 -26.26 -10.21 0.74
C GLY A 68 -27.02 -11.22 -0.12
N GLN A 69 -26.91 -11.15 -1.45
CA GLN A 69 -27.40 -12.24 -2.31
C GLN A 69 -26.33 -13.35 -2.44
N PRO A 70 -26.73 -14.62 -2.44
CA PRO A 70 -25.81 -15.73 -2.69
C PRO A 70 -25.14 -15.59 -4.06
N GLY A 71 -23.82 -15.69 -4.13
CA GLY A 71 -23.02 -15.52 -5.35
C GLY A 71 -22.57 -14.07 -5.64
N ASP A 72 -23.13 -13.07 -4.97
CA ASP A 72 -22.79 -11.66 -5.18
C ASP A 72 -21.80 -11.09 -4.15
N ALA A 73 -21.37 -11.88 -3.17
CA ALA A 73 -20.51 -11.42 -2.09
C ALA A 73 -19.19 -10.82 -2.63
N ASP A 74 -18.57 -11.46 -3.62
CA ASP A 74 -17.32 -11.04 -4.24
C ASP A 74 -17.50 -9.85 -5.21
N ASN A 75 -18.74 -9.61 -5.65
CA ASN A 75 -19.12 -8.52 -6.53
C ASN A 75 -19.81 -7.35 -5.81
N ALA A 76 -19.88 -7.39 -4.48
CA ALA A 76 -20.47 -6.32 -3.70
C ALA A 76 -19.47 -5.17 -3.49
N PRO A 77 -19.91 -3.91 -3.61
CA PRO A 77 -19.08 -2.77 -3.32
C PRO A 77 -18.77 -2.65 -1.83
N SER A 78 -17.57 -2.19 -1.50
CA SER A 78 -17.12 -1.97 -0.12
C SER A 78 -16.86 -0.49 0.13
N LEU A 79 -17.33 0.04 1.27
CA LEU A 79 -17.19 1.44 1.65
C LEU A 79 -16.23 1.61 2.82
N TYR A 80 -15.33 2.56 2.69
CA TYR A 80 -14.27 2.84 3.65
C TYR A 80 -14.16 4.32 3.97
N ARG A 81 -13.49 4.63 5.07
CA ARG A 81 -12.90 5.94 5.37
C ARG A 81 -11.40 5.81 5.54
N ALA A 82 -10.65 6.84 5.17
CA ALA A 82 -9.27 6.92 5.61
C ALA A 82 -9.24 7.01 7.14
N ARG A 83 -8.28 6.34 7.76
CA ARG A 83 -8.13 6.38 9.22
C ARG A 83 -7.97 7.83 9.67
N ASN A 84 -8.74 8.25 10.67
CA ASN A 84 -8.75 9.60 11.25
C ASN A 84 -9.27 10.72 10.33
N ASP A 85 -9.94 10.40 9.21
CA ASP A 85 -10.55 11.40 8.35
C ASP A 85 -12.01 11.67 8.76
N ALA A 86 -12.28 12.91 9.17
CA ALA A 86 -13.60 13.42 9.51
C ALA A 86 -14.22 14.33 8.42
N SER A 87 -13.60 14.40 7.25
CA SER A 87 -13.98 15.37 6.18
C SER A 87 -15.28 15.03 5.45
N GLY A 88 -15.93 13.90 5.75
CA GLY A 88 -17.08 13.38 4.98
C GLY A 88 -16.69 12.75 3.65
N ILE A 89 -15.42 12.50 3.44
CA ILE A 89 -14.89 11.76 2.29
C ILE A 89 -14.89 10.26 2.60
N TYR A 90 -15.28 9.49 1.61
CA TYR A 90 -15.26 8.03 1.64
C TYR A 90 -14.49 7.50 0.44
N TYR A 91 -14.05 6.26 0.56
CA TYR A 91 -13.48 5.49 -0.53
C TYR A 91 -14.37 4.27 -0.78
N ALA A 92 -14.81 4.09 -2.00
CA ALA A 92 -15.56 2.91 -2.41
C ALA A 92 -14.69 2.07 -3.33
N ILE A 93 -14.56 0.78 -3.00
CA ILE A 93 -13.94 -0.20 -3.87
C ILE A 93 -15.07 -0.99 -4.51
N LEU A 94 -15.11 -0.97 -5.85
CA LEU A 94 -16.15 -1.60 -6.65
C LEU A 94 -15.58 -2.80 -7.42
N PRO A 95 -16.44 -3.74 -7.83
CA PRO A 95 -16.08 -4.81 -8.77
C PRO A 95 -15.49 -4.27 -10.08
N GLY A 96 -14.70 -5.09 -10.79
CA GLY A 96 -14.09 -4.74 -12.06
C GLY A 96 -12.90 -3.80 -11.96
N PRO A 97 -11.95 -4.02 -11.09
CA PRO A 97 -11.44 -3.32 -9.91
C PRO A 97 -11.45 -1.80 -10.10
N GLN A 98 -12.31 -1.11 -9.38
CA GLN A 98 -12.42 0.36 -9.41
C GLN A 98 -12.28 0.93 -8.00
N LEU A 99 -11.58 2.06 -7.87
CA LEU A 99 -11.49 2.85 -6.65
C LEU A 99 -12.15 4.21 -6.88
N LEU A 100 -13.10 4.55 -6.02
CA LEU A 100 -13.75 5.85 -6.02
C LEU A 100 -13.43 6.63 -4.75
N LYS A 101 -13.16 7.90 -4.89
CA LYS A 101 -13.25 8.89 -3.83
C LYS A 101 -14.61 9.56 -3.95
N VAL A 102 -15.44 9.42 -2.92
CA VAL A 102 -16.82 9.93 -2.92
C VAL A 102 -17.05 10.81 -1.70
N SER A 103 -17.94 11.77 -1.82
CA SER A 103 -18.43 12.58 -0.71
C SER A 103 -19.94 12.37 -0.54
N PHE A 104 -20.40 12.54 0.69
CA PHE A 104 -21.83 12.49 1.01
C PHE A 104 -22.26 13.80 1.68
N ALA A 105 -23.36 14.37 1.21
CA ALA A 105 -24.05 15.48 1.86
C ALA A 105 -25.54 15.15 2.01
N SER A 106 -26.11 15.42 3.19
CA SER A 106 -27.51 15.06 3.51
C SER A 106 -28.52 15.66 2.52
N THR A 107 -28.22 16.83 1.96
CA THR A 107 -29.08 17.54 1.01
C THR A 107 -28.84 17.18 -0.46
N ALA A 108 -27.61 16.75 -0.80
CA ALA A 108 -27.20 16.50 -2.19
C ALA A 108 -26.92 15.01 -2.49
N GLY A 109 -26.88 14.17 -1.45
CA GLY A 109 -26.57 12.74 -1.58
C GLY A 109 -25.09 12.45 -1.87
N TRP A 110 -24.85 11.36 -2.57
CA TRP A 110 -23.51 10.92 -2.98
C TRP A 110 -23.03 11.67 -4.21
N LYS A 111 -21.74 11.99 -4.19
CA LYS A 111 -21.03 12.59 -5.33
C LYS A 111 -19.69 11.92 -5.52
N VAL A 112 -19.37 11.51 -6.74
CA VAL A 112 -18.02 11.07 -7.11
C VAL A 112 -17.11 12.29 -7.17
N VAL A 113 -16.08 12.30 -6.33
CA VAL A 113 -15.02 13.32 -6.33
C VAL A 113 -13.94 12.93 -7.32
N GLN A 114 -13.59 11.63 -7.33
CA GLN A 114 -12.58 11.07 -8.23
C GLN A 114 -12.82 9.58 -8.40
N GLN A 115 -12.47 9.05 -9.58
CA GLN A 115 -12.62 7.64 -9.92
C GLN A 115 -11.36 7.15 -10.63
N TRP A 116 -10.88 5.98 -10.24
CA TRP A 116 -9.80 5.25 -10.90
C TRP A 116 -10.31 3.87 -11.29
N ASN A 117 -10.26 3.56 -12.57
CA ASN A 117 -10.69 2.28 -13.12
C ASN A 117 -9.47 1.50 -13.57
N PHE A 118 -9.33 0.27 -13.07
CA PHE A 118 -8.23 -0.65 -13.36
C PHE A 118 -8.67 -1.84 -14.20
N SER A 119 -9.84 -1.78 -14.83
CA SER A 119 -10.34 -2.88 -15.67
C SER A 119 -9.45 -3.19 -16.88
N ASP A 120 -8.66 -2.22 -17.33
CA ASP A 120 -7.66 -2.34 -18.41
C ASP A 120 -6.24 -2.61 -17.87
N TYR A 121 -6.06 -2.69 -16.55
CA TYR A 121 -4.76 -2.95 -15.94
C TYR A 121 -4.37 -4.42 -16.14
N GLN A 122 -3.15 -4.63 -16.61
CA GLN A 122 -2.57 -5.96 -16.77
C GLN A 122 -1.45 -6.13 -15.74
N PRO A 123 -1.62 -7.01 -14.74
CA PRO A 123 -0.57 -7.25 -13.76
C PRO A 123 0.66 -7.86 -14.41
N ALA A 124 1.82 -7.53 -13.85
CA ALA A 124 3.09 -8.06 -14.33
C ALA A 124 3.22 -9.58 -14.08
N ASP A 125 2.46 -10.11 -13.15
CA ASP A 125 2.41 -11.54 -12.80
C ASP A 125 1.09 -12.16 -13.27
N ARG A 126 0.94 -12.26 -14.57
CA ARG A 126 -0.13 -13.05 -15.12
C ARG A 126 0.25 -14.52 -14.95
N VAL A 127 -0.47 -15.24 -14.12
CA VAL A 127 -0.33 -16.70 -14.04
C VAL A 127 -0.89 -17.25 -15.36
N ASP A 128 -0.01 -17.63 -16.27
CA ASP A 128 -0.38 -18.34 -17.49
C ASP A 128 -0.72 -19.78 -17.11
N GLY A 129 -1.94 -20.00 -16.64
CA GLY A 129 -2.51 -21.32 -16.38
C GLY A 129 -3.68 -21.56 -17.31
N ASP A 130 -4.09 -22.83 -17.45
CA ASP A 130 -5.22 -23.24 -18.29
C ASP A 130 -6.60 -22.74 -17.78
N GLY A 131 -6.61 -21.90 -16.74
CA GLY A 131 -7.80 -21.32 -16.11
C GLY A 131 -7.93 -19.81 -16.32
N GLU A 132 -9.15 -19.30 -16.12
CA GLU A 132 -9.39 -17.86 -16.06
C GLU A 132 -8.58 -17.27 -14.90
N PRO A 133 -7.76 -16.22 -15.14
CA PRO A 133 -6.99 -15.60 -14.07
C PRO A 133 -7.95 -15.05 -13.00
N PRO A 134 -7.62 -15.22 -11.72
CA PRO A 134 -8.44 -14.69 -10.64
C PRO A 134 -8.64 -13.19 -10.80
N PRO A 135 -9.82 -12.67 -10.39
CA PRO A 135 -10.13 -11.26 -10.51
C PRO A 135 -9.15 -10.42 -9.68
N LEU A 136 -8.68 -9.33 -10.27
CA LEU A 136 -7.85 -8.36 -9.58
C LEU A 136 -8.63 -7.70 -8.44
N ARG A 137 -7.97 -7.42 -7.33
CA ARG A 137 -8.54 -6.73 -6.18
C ARG A 137 -7.73 -5.50 -5.83
N ILE A 138 -8.39 -4.46 -5.33
CA ILE A 138 -7.70 -3.28 -4.78
C ILE A 138 -7.63 -3.46 -3.26
N TYR A 139 -6.42 -3.39 -2.71
CA TYR A 139 -6.24 -3.38 -1.26
C TYR A 139 -6.64 -2.03 -0.68
N PRO A 140 -7.40 -1.98 0.44
CA PRO A 140 -7.95 -0.75 0.98
C PRO A 140 -6.92 0.10 1.72
N ALA A 141 -5.98 0.68 0.99
CA ALA A 141 -4.99 1.63 1.51
C ALA A 141 -4.39 2.48 0.39
N LEU A 142 -3.91 3.69 0.74
CA LEU A 142 -3.07 4.51 -0.12
C LEU A 142 -1.62 4.43 0.36
N TYR A 143 -0.70 4.29 -0.59
CA TYR A 143 0.73 4.17 -0.36
C TYR A 143 1.47 5.40 -0.89
N PRO A 144 2.18 6.16 -0.05
CA PRO A 144 2.79 7.42 -0.47
C PRO A 144 3.97 7.19 -1.42
N LEU A 145 4.05 8.03 -2.45
CA LEU A 145 5.14 8.06 -3.44
C LEU A 145 6.04 9.28 -3.26
N GLY A 146 5.63 10.21 -2.42
CA GLY A 146 6.27 11.50 -2.19
C GLY A 146 5.42 12.66 -2.74
N GLY A 147 5.46 13.80 -2.05
CA GLY A 147 4.50 14.88 -2.25
C GLY A 147 3.07 14.40 -1.98
N GLU A 148 2.13 14.82 -2.81
CA GLU A 148 0.72 14.42 -2.73
C GLU A 148 0.39 13.21 -3.63
N ARG A 149 1.40 12.47 -4.08
CA ARG A 149 1.22 11.31 -4.95
C ARG A 149 1.06 10.04 -4.14
N PHE A 150 0.14 9.20 -4.58
CA PHE A 150 -0.16 7.92 -3.94
C PHE A 150 -0.28 6.81 -4.97
N ALA A 151 0.02 5.59 -4.52
CA ALA A 151 -0.30 4.36 -5.21
C ALA A 151 -1.35 3.57 -4.44
N VAL A 152 -2.01 2.64 -5.11
CA VAL A 152 -2.77 1.55 -4.50
C VAL A 152 -2.10 0.23 -4.82
N ALA A 153 -2.31 -0.78 -3.97
CA ALA A 153 -1.92 -2.14 -4.28
C ALA A 153 -3.06 -2.81 -5.07
N VAL A 154 -2.76 -3.18 -6.31
CA VAL A 154 -3.59 -4.06 -7.13
C VAL A 154 -3.09 -5.46 -6.91
N LEU A 155 -3.94 -6.31 -6.32
CA LEU A 155 -3.59 -7.66 -5.90
C LEU A 155 -3.97 -8.65 -6.99
N ALA A 156 -3.02 -9.52 -7.32
CA ALA A 156 -3.22 -10.74 -8.10
C ALA A 156 -2.96 -11.93 -7.18
N GLY A 157 -3.97 -12.76 -6.95
CA GLY A 157 -3.89 -13.89 -6.06
C GLY A 157 -4.12 -15.21 -6.80
N TRP A 158 -3.66 -16.29 -6.20
CA TRP A 158 -4.01 -17.66 -6.61
C TRP A 158 -4.15 -18.54 -5.38
N SER A 159 -4.81 -19.65 -5.52
CA SER A 159 -4.97 -20.64 -4.47
C SER A 159 -4.83 -22.04 -5.02
N GLU A 160 -4.35 -22.94 -4.18
CA GLU A 160 -4.24 -24.35 -4.47
C GLU A 160 -4.96 -25.13 -3.37
N SER A 161 -5.62 -26.23 -3.73
CA SER A 161 -6.27 -27.13 -2.77
C SER A 161 -6.04 -28.57 -3.19
N TYR A 162 -5.68 -29.39 -2.23
CA TYR A 162 -5.46 -30.83 -2.41
C TYR A 162 -5.93 -31.60 -1.16
N SER A 163 -6.03 -32.92 -1.24
CA SER A 163 -6.58 -33.75 -0.15
C SER A 163 -5.82 -33.65 1.18
N GLY A 164 -4.57 -33.18 1.15
CA GLY A 164 -3.70 -33.01 2.32
C GLY A 164 -3.55 -31.55 2.76
N GLY A 165 -4.23 -30.60 2.15
CA GLY A 165 -4.07 -29.19 2.51
C GLY A 165 -4.42 -28.22 1.41
N GLY A 166 -3.89 -27.03 1.50
CA GLY A 166 -4.05 -25.98 0.51
C GLY A 166 -3.31 -24.73 0.91
N GLY A 167 -3.34 -23.74 0.03
CA GLY A 167 -2.76 -22.43 0.31
C GLY A 167 -3.30 -21.36 -0.60
N SER A 168 -3.04 -20.13 -0.22
CA SER A 168 -3.34 -18.95 -1.00
C SER A 168 -2.15 -17.99 -0.97
N TRP A 169 -1.91 -17.34 -2.08
CA TRP A 169 -0.81 -16.38 -2.25
C TRP A 169 -1.32 -15.16 -2.98
N GLU A 170 -0.77 -14.01 -2.65
CA GLU A 170 -1.07 -12.75 -3.30
C GLU A 170 0.22 -11.99 -3.58
N ASN A 171 0.35 -11.51 -4.81
CA ASN A 171 1.31 -10.50 -5.20
C ASN A 171 0.62 -9.17 -5.40
N ALA A 172 1.34 -8.07 -5.15
CA ALA A 172 0.87 -6.71 -5.34
C ALA A 172 1.68 -5.98 -6.41
N ASP A 173 0.96 -5.35 -7.32
CA ASP A 173 1.47 -4.28 -8.15
C ASP A 173 1.05 -2.94 -7.54
N PHE A 174 2.01 -2.08 -7.20
CA PHE A 174 1.72 -0.77 -6.62
C PHE A 174 1.60 0.28 -7.72
N VAL A 175 0.38 0.63 -8.05
CA VAL A 175 0.02 1.45 -9.21
C VAL A 175 -0.30 2.88 -8.80
N GLU A 176 0.42 3.86 -9.36
CA GLU A 176 0.21 5.29 -9.06
C GLU A 176 -1.16 5.77 -9.54
N LEU A 177 -1.87 6.45 -8.65
CA LEU A 177 -3.12 7.15 -8.93
C LEU A 177 -2.83 8.53 -9.52
N ARG A 178 -3.38 8.82 -10.69
CA ARG A 178 -3.23 10.13 -11.32
C ARG A 178 -4.36 11.08 -10.94
N PRO A 179 -4.10 12.38 -10.80
CA PRO A 179 -5.12 13.36 -10.41
C PRO A 179 -6.33 13.42 -11.35
N ASN A 180 -6.15 13.07 -12.64
CA ASN A 180 -7.22 13.09 -13.65
C ASN A 180 -8.12 11.83 -13.65
N GLY A 181 -8.00 10.94 -12.66
CA GLY A 181 -8.74 9.70 -12.58
C GLY A 181 -8.11 8.53 -13.35
N GLY A 182 -7.00 8.75 -14.06
CA GLY A 182 -6.21 7.69 -14.67
C GLY A 182 -5.26 7.03 -13.66
N HIS A 183 -4.69 5.90 -14.05
CA HIS A 183 -3.62 5.24 -13.32
C HIS A 183 -2.34 5.15 -14.17
N ALA A 184 -1.20 4.92 -13.53
CA ALA A 184 0.04 4.65 -14.26
C ALA A 184 -0.04 3.28 -14.94
N ARG A 185 0.44 3.19 -16.19
CA ARG A 185 0.53 1.91 -16.90
C ARG A 185 1.64 1.02 -16.33
N THR A 186 2.72 1.65 -15.87
CA THR A 186 3.84 0.96 -15.23
C THR A 186 3.72 1.16 -13.72
N PRO A 187 3.64 0.10 -12.91
CA PRO A 187 3.57 0.21 -11.46
C PRO A 187 4.88 0.75 -10.89
N ARG A 188 4.83 1.28 -9.68
CA ARG A 188 6.02 1.68 -8.89
C ARG A 188 6.87 0.48 -8.49
N VAL A 189 6.21 -0.60 -8.12
CA VAL A 189 6.78 -1.92 -7.84
C VAL A 189 5.79 -2.95 -8.36
N ALA A 190 6.27 -4.00 -9.02
CA ALA A 190 5.47 -5.09 -9.55
C ALA A 190 5.82 -6.41 -8.86
N LYS A 191 4.89 -7.35 -8.81
CA LYS A 191 5.06 -8.72 -8.30
C LYS A 191 5.60 -8.78 -6.86
N LEU A 192 5.36 -7.75 -6.06
CA LEU A 192 5.85 -7.76 -4.69
C LEU A 192 5.01 -8.75 -3.86
N PRO A 193 5.63 -9.76 -3.21
CA PRO A 193 4.92 -10.65 -2.28
C PRO A 193 4.13 -9.85 -1.26
N PHE A 194 2.81 -10.08 -1.17
CA PHE A 194 1.90 -9.30 -0.35
C PHE A 194 1.37 -10.06 0.85
N SER A 195 0.86 -11.26 0.61
CA SER A 195 0.42 -12.19 1.64
C SER A 195 0.51 -13.63 1.16
N CYS A 196 0.65 -14.55 2.08
CA CYS A 196 0.43 -15.97 1.84
C CYS A 196 -0.13 -16.64 3.09
N ASP A 197 -0.87 -17.69 2.87
CA ASP A 197 -1.37 -18.62 3.87
C ASP A 197 -1.30 -20.03 3.29
N LYS A 198 -0.80 -20.99 4.08
CA LYS A 198 -0.73 -22.38 3.64
C LYS A 198 -0.93 -23.30 4.83
N GLN A 199 -1.72 -24.34 4.63
CA GLN A 199 -1.96 -25.37 5.62
C GLN A 199 -1.74 -26.75 5.01
N ILE A 200 -0.95 -27.59 5.69
CA ILE A 200 -0.65 -28.96 5.29
C ILE A 200 -1.09 -29.86 6.42
N ARG A 201 -1.84 -30.91 6.13
CA ARG A 201 -2.27 -31.92 7.10
C ARG A 201 -1.06 -32.66 7.67
N ALA A 202 -0.97 -32.77 8.99
CA ALA A 202 0.12 -33.41 9.70
C ALA A 202 -0.28 -34.68 10.51
N CYS A 203 -1.58 -34.90 10.77
CA CYS A 203 -2.07 -36.10 11.43
C CYS A 203 -2.72 -37.05 10.43
N PHE A 204 -2.33 -38.32 10.46
CA PHE A 204 -2.80 -39.33 9.52
C PHE A 204 -3.36 -40.58 10.20
N THR A 205 -3.05 -40.77 11.49
CA THR A 205 -3.49 -41.95 12.28
C THR A 205 -4.33 -41.49 13.48
N GLU A 206 -5.15 -42.41 14.03
CA GLU A 206 -5.89 -42.15 15.26
C GLU A 206 -4.96 -41.77 16.42
N HIS A 207 -3.78 -42.35 16.47
CA HIS A 207 -2.77 -42.03 17.46
C HIS A 207 -2.30 -40.56 17.34
N ASP A 208 -2.05 -40.10 16.12
CA ASP A 208 -1.66 -38.69 15.88
C ASP A 208 -2.72 -37.73 16.38
N TYR A 209 -3.99 -37.99 16.04
CA TYR A 209 -5.11 -37.15 16.47
C TYR A 209 -5.31 -37.10 17.98
N GLN A 210 -4.99 -38.17 18.70
CA GLN A 210 -5.15 -38.24 20.16
C GLN A 210 -3.97 -37.63 20.93
N HIS A 211 -2.77 -37.57 20.35
CA HIS A 211 -1.55 -37.24 21.06
C HIS A 211 -0.86 -35.98 20.54
N SER A 212 -1.15 -35.56 19.32
CA SER A 212 -0.55 -34.32 18.77
C SER A 212 -1.26 -33.11 19.27
N PRO A 213 -0.54 -32.08 19.71
CA PRO A 213 -1.13 -30.79 20.11
C PRO A 213 -1.73 -29.99 18.94
N HIS A 214 -1.38 -30.37 17.70
CA HIS A 214 -1.73 -29.68 16.47
C HIS A 214 -1.61 -30.59 15.26
N CYS A 215 -2.63 -30.63 14.40
CA CYS A 215 -2.73 -31.59 13.30
C CYS A 215 -2.56 -30.96 11.90
N SER A 216 -2.05 -29.75 11.84
CA SER A 216 -1.66 -29.10 10.59
C SER A 216 -0.26 -28.49 10.70
N GLU A 217 0.38 -28.32 9.59
CA GLU A 217 1.57 -27.49 9.44
C GLU A 217 1.10 -26.20 8.78
N ASP A 218 1.26 -25.07 9.49
CA ASP A 218 0.66 -23.80 9.10
C ASP A 218 1.74 -22.75 8.79
N PHE A 219 1.55 -22.06 7.69
CA PHE A 219 2.38 -20.94 7.28
C PHE A 219 1.48 -19.70 7.13
N ASP A 220 1.92 -18.57 7.63
CA ASP A 220 1.34 -17.28 7.35
C ASP A 220 2.40 -16.23 7.08
N GLY A 221 2.28 -15.52 5.98
CA GLY A 221 3.22 -14.50 5.55
C GLY A 221 2.54 -13.18 5.21
N SER A 222 3.19 -12.06 5.52
CA SER A 222 2.67 -10.74 5.19
C SER A 222 3.74 -9.69 4.97
N LEU A 223 3.44 -8.77 4.02
CA LEU A 223 4.25 -7.61 3.71
C LEU A 223 4.00 -6.46 4.70
N ARG A 224 5.07 -5.77 5.10
CA ARG A 224 5.03 -4.49 5.79
C ARG A 224 5.84 -3.47 5.00
N LEU A 225 5.30 -2.27 4.83
CA LEU A 225 5.98 -1.20 4.12
C LEU A 225 6.24 -0.02 5.04
N ARG A 226 7.45 0.54 4.93
CA ARG A 226 7.85 1.81 5.54
C ARG A 226 8.41 2.70 4.44
N PHE A 227 8.23 4.01 4.57
CA PHE A 227 8.55 4.98 3.54
C PHE A 227 9.55 5.98 4.10
N VAL A 228 10.66 6.16 3.42
CA VAL A 228 11.73 7.06 3.84
C VAL A 228 12.06 8.03 2.69
N PRO A 229 12.60 9.22 3.00
CA PRO A 229 13.07 10.12 1.95
C PRO A 229 14.05 9.41 1.02
N GLY A 230 13.82 9.49 -0.28
CA GLY A 230 14.70 8.94 -1.29
C GLY A 230 15.83 9.89 -1.66
N ALA A 231 16.78 9.41 -2.46
CA ALA A 231 17.89 10.22 -2.96
C ALA A 231 17.43 11.40 -3.85
N SER A 232 16.30 11.26 -4.54
CA SER A 232 15.70 12.30 -5.37
C SER A 232 14.66 13.08 -4.57
N ALA A 233 14.76 14.41 -4.56
CA ALA A 233 13.80 15.27 -3.87
C ALA A 233 12.36 14.98 -4.32
N GLY A 234 11.44 14.92 -3.36
CA GLY A 234 10.01 14.66 -3.62
C GLY A 234 9.68 13.20 -3.96
N HIS A 235 10.63 12.27 -3.78
CA HIS A 235 10.41 10.84 -3.94
C HIS A 235 10.68 10.10 -2.62
N LEU A 236 9.98 8.99 -2.43
CA LEU A 236 10.18 8.11 -1.28
C LEU A 236 10.78 6.78 -1.74
N ASP A 237 11.79 6.33 -1.02
CA ASP A 237 12.24 4.96 -1.06
C ASP A 237 11.36 4.12 -0.13
N TRP A 238 11.09 2.88 -0.51
CA TRP A 238 10.27 1.98 0.27
C TRP A 238 11.15 0.93 0.94
N ILE A 239 10.90 0.66 2.20
CA ILE A 239 11.50 -0.46 2.90
C ILE A 239 10.40 -1.51 3.02
N ALA A 240 10.55 -2.58 2.25
CA ALA A 240 9.66 -3.73 2.25
C ALA A 240 10.20 -4.76 3.23
N THR A 241 9.41 -5.11 4.24
CA THR A 241 9.72 -6.14 5.23
C THR A 241 8.69 -7.25 5.11
N TRP A 242 9.15 -8.44 4.77
CA TRP A 242 8.38 -9.66 4.86
C TRP A 242 8.46 -10.23 6.27
N LYS A 243 7.33 -10.68 6.78
CA LYS A 243 7.25 -11.44 8.03
C LYS A 243 6.47 -12.71 7.75
N GLU A 244 7.03 -13.84 8.14
CA GLU A 244 6.40 -15.13 7.95
C GLU A 244 6.54 -15.97 9.21
N ASN A 245 5.49 -16.64 9.58
CA ASN A 245 5.43 -17.61 10.65
C ASN A 245 5.27 -19.00 10.05
N HIS A 246 5.92 -19.97 10.64
CA HIS A 246 5.78 -21.39 10.32
C HIS A 246 5.56 -22.16 11.61
N TRP A 247 4.37 -22.71 11.77
CA TRP A 247 4.04 -23.60 12.87
C TRP A 247 4.09 -25.07 12.40
N PRO A 248 5.14 -25.82 12.76
CA PRO A 248 5.32 -27.21 12.31
C PRO A 248 4.18 -28.10 12.79
N GLY A 249 3.79 -29.05 11.96
CA GLY A 249 2.78 -30.04 12.31
C GLY A 249 3.21 -30.92 13.48
N GLN A 250 2.26 -31.31 14.31
CA GLN A 250 2.43 -32.13 15.53
C GLN A 250 3.29 -31.51 16.64
N GLU A 251 3.74 -30.27 16.45
CA GLU A 251 4.55 -29.54 17.41
C GLU A 251 3.72 -28.54 18.23
N PRO A 252 4.10 -28.24 19.49
CA PRO A 252 3.42 -27.19 20.26
C PRO A 252 3.70 -25.81 19.67
N ARG A 253 2.78 -24.84 19.89
CA ARG A 253 2.86 -23.48 19.35
C ARG A 253 4.16 -22.74 19.70
N SER A 254 4.82 -23.11 20.80
CA SER A 254 6.13 -22.58 21.19
C SER A 254 7.27 -22.93 20.21
N LYS A 255 7.02 -23.82 19.26
CA LYS A 255 7.97 -24.19 18.19
C LYS A 255 7.74 -23.42 16.90
N THR A 256 6.79 -22.47 16.88
CA THR A 256 6.59 -21.61 15.71
C THR A 256 7.89 -20.88 15.36
N GLY A 257 8.35 -21.10 14.15
CA GLY A 257 9.47 -20.36 13.54
C GLY A 257 9.01 -18.99 13.03
N HIS A 258 9.91 -18.03 13.02
CA HIS A 258 9.63 -16.66 12.54
C HIS A 258 10.73 -16.22 11.57
N THR A 259 10.32 -15.82 10.37
CA THR A 259 11.23 -15.23 9.38
C THR A 259 10.94 -13.74 9.24
N SER A 260 11.98 -12.93 9.16
CA SER A 260 11.85 -11.49 8.87
C SER A 260 12.97 -11.06 7.92
N VAL A 261 12.59 -10.61 6.73
CA VAL A 261 13.52 -10.15 5.68
C VAL A 261 13.13 -8.76 5.25
N SER A 262 14.09 -7.84 5.18
CA SER A 262 13.87 -6.47 4.72
C SER A 262 14.71 -6.16 3.50
N VAL A 263 14.13 -5.44 2.55
CA VAL A 263 14.83 -4.90 1.37
C VAL A 263 14.44 -3.44 1.16
N THR A 264 15.38 -2.65 0.66
CA THR A 264 15.11 -1.28 0.22
C THR A 264 14.77 -1.30 -1.27
N LEU A 265 13.69 -0.62 -1.61
CA LEU A 265 13.16 -0.44 -2.96
C LEU A 265 13.32 1.04 -3.36
N PRO A 266 14.46 1.44 -3.94
CA PRO A 266 14.70 2.84 -4.33
C PRO A 266 13.70 3.34 -5.35
N ALA A 267 13.39 4.64 -5.32
CA ALA A 267 12.60 5.27 -6.35
C ALA A 267 13.30 5.16 -7.72
N GLY A 268 12.52 4.90 -8.78
CA GLY A 268 13.03 4.80 -10.15
C GLY A 268 13.68 3.46 -10.53
N ARG A 269 13.73 2.50 -9.62
CA ARG A 269 14.15 1.13 -9.96
C ARG A 269 13.13 0.48 -10.91
N ASP A 270 13.60 -0.43 -11.76
CA ASP A 270 12.72 -1.29 -12.57
C ASP A 270 11.71 -1.99 -11.67
N PRO A 271 10.39 -1.91 -11.97
CA PRO A 271 9.34 -2.39 -11.08
C PRO A 271 9.40 -3.89 -10.78
N VAL A 272 9.70 -4.72 -11.78
CA VAL A 272 9.78 -6.19 -11.61
C VAL A 272 11.04 -6.57 -10.82
N ALA A 273 12.18 -5.95 -11.14
CA ALA A 273 13.41 -6.16 -10.38
C ALA A 273 13.27 -5.69 -8.92
N ALA A 274 12.44 -4.68 -8.66
CA ALA A 274 12.13 -4.26 -7.31
C ALA A 274 11.34 -5.33 -6.54
N GLY A 275 10.31 -5.93 -7.14
CA GLY A 275 9.53 -7.02 -6.52
C GLY A 275 10.36 -8.27 -6.27
N ASN A 276 11.13 -8.69 -7.28
CA ASN A 276 12.00 -9.87 -7.20
C ASN A 276 13.06 -9.71 -6.10
N ALA A 277 13.53 -8.50 -5.81
CA ALA A 277 14.52 -8.26 -4.75
C ALA A 277 14.09 -8.75 -3.36
N LEU A 278 12.79 -8.80 -3.08
CA LEU A 278 12.23 -9.41 -1.87
C LEU A 278 11.91 -10.89 -2.11
N ARG A 279 11.25 -11.22 -3.24
CA ARG A 279 10.80 -12.57 -3.57
C ARG A 279 11.94 -13.59 -3.50
N ASP A 280 13.12 -13.24 -4.01
CA ASP A 280 14.30 -14.12 -4.05
C ASP A 280 14.93 -14.40 -2.68
N LYS A 281 14.44 -13.75 -1.62
CA LYS A 281 15.00 -13.83 -0.26
C LYS A 281 14.05 -14.44 0.77
N ILE A 282 12.85 -14.77 0.38
CA ILE A 282 11.79 -15.23 1.29
C ILE A 282 11.27 -16.61 0.87
N PRO A 283 10.81 -17.44 1.81
CA PRO A 283 10.18 -18.71 1.46
C PRO A 283 8.82 -18.52 0.77
N PHE A 284 8.05 -17.51 1.15
CA PHE A 284 6.71 -17.22 0.62
C PHE A 284 5.73 -18.37 0.84
N CYS A 285 5.66 -18.84 2.09
CA CYS A 285 4.86 -19.98 2.54
C CYS A 285 5.20 -21.32 1.83
N GLU A 286 6.41 -21.44 1.28
CA GLU A 286 6.91 -22.71 0.79
C GLU A 286 7.79 -23.39 1.86
N PRO A 287 7.68 -24.73 2.05
CA PRO A 287 8.59 -25.43 2.95
C PRO A 287 10.04 -25.21 2.52
N VAL A 288 10.87 -24.83 3.46
CA VAL A 288 12.33 -24.76 3.23
C VAL A 288 12.83 -26.18 3.20
N ASN A 289 13.25 -26.70 2.03
CA ASN A 289 13.86 -28.00 1.87
C ASN A 289 15.26 -28.06 2.47
#